data_d9553aafc13371532562ffeb0a9ef603
#
_entry.id   d9553aafc13371532562ffeb0a9ef603
#
_cell.length_a   1.000
_cell.length_b   1.000
_cell.length_c   1.000
_cell.angle_alpha   90.00
_cell.angle_beta   90.00
_cell.angle_gamma   90.00
#
_symmetry.space_group_name_H-M   'P 1'
#
loop_
_entity.id
_entity.type
_entity.pdbx_description
1 polymer ?
#
loop_
_entity_poly.entity_id
_entity_poly.type
_entity_poly.pdbx_seq_one_letter_code
_entity_poly.pdbx_strand_id
1 'polypeptide(L)'
;MLKSEYLQRVYTGVITRDPDQREFHQAVLEVLESLDLIMDQHPEYEEHGIIETFVEPERMICFRVPWDDDQGRVHVNRGYRIQFSSAIGPYKGGLRFHPTVNLSILKFLGFEQILKNSLTGLPMGGAKGGSDFDPKGRSDAEVMRFCQSFMTELNRHIGQFVDVPAGDIGVGSREVGWLYGAYKKVTGRAESSALTGKGLSFGGSLVRTEATGYGLCYLTEEMLKCMKKESFEGKTVVISGSGNVAIFATEKAAALGGRVVALSDSNGYIHDPDGIKLDVVKDIKLGHRGRIKEYADRVPGSTYTEGFRGIWNIPCDIALPCATQNEIDGEIAKTIVKNGAIAVAEGANMPCLPDAIRVFQEAGVLFAPAKAANAGGVATSGLEMSQNSMRYSWSFEEVDRRLRDIMVNIFHNAYNASQECGVPGDLVVGANIAGFLKVSQVMVAQGLI
;
A
#
# COMPACT_ATOMS: atom_id res chain seq x y z
N MET A 1 10.51 -14.30 -18.92
CA MET A 1 10.48 -13.80 -20.35
C MET A 1 9.10 -14.05 -20.86
N LEU A 2 8.43 -13.04 -21.38
CA LEU A 2 7.06 -13.10 -21.89
C LEU A 2 6.99 -14.09 -23.07
N LYS A 3 5.98 -14.95 -23.11
CA LYS A 3 5.75 -15.94 -24.19
C LYS A 3 4.91 -15.32 -25.31
N SER A 4 3.89 -14.54 -24.95
CA SER A 4 3.01 -13.85 -25.89
C SER A 4 3.77 -12.78 -26.69
N GLU A 5 3.73 -12.87 -28.03
CA GLU A 5 4.30 -11.84 -28.92
C GLU A 5 3.59 -10.50 -28.76
N TYR A 6 2.31 -10.51 -28.44
CA TYR A 6 1.52 -9.33 -28.14
C TYR A 6 2.08 -8.58 -26.92
N LEU A 7 2.27 -9.28 -25.79
CA LEU A 7 2.81 -8.67 -24.58
C LEU A 7 4.26 -8.19 -24.77
N GLN A 8 5.08 -8.92 -25.55
CA GLN A 8 6.45 -8.48 -25.89
C GLN A 8 6.43 -7.14 -26.65
N ARG A 9 5.51 -7.01 -27.62
CA ARG A 9 5.32 -5.79 -28.43
C ARG A 9 4.88 -4.62 -27.52
N VAL A 10 3.90 -4.85 -26.65
CA VAL A 10 3.44 -3.82 -25.69
C VAL A 10 4.57 -3.38 -24.78
N TYR A 11 5.29 -4.33 -24.18
CA TYR A 11 6.41 -4.01 -23.27
C TYR A 11 7.54 -3.24 -23.98
N THR A 12 7.87 -3.63 -25.21
CA THR A 12 8.83 -2.90 -26.04
C THR A 12 8.37 -1.48 -26.31
N GLY A 13 7.06 -1.29 -26.55
CA GLY A 13 6.45 0.03 -26.71
C GLY A 13 6.61 0.91 -25.46
N VAL A 14 6.39 0.35 -24.28
CA VAL A 14 6.57 1.06 -22.98
C VAL A 14 8.02 1.52 -22.81
N ILE A 15 9.00 0.64 -23.02
CA ILE A 15 10.43 0.95 -22.90
C ILE A 15 10.84 2.04 -23.91
N THR A 16 10.35 1.94 -25.13
CA THR A 16 10.71 2.90 -26.20
C THR A 16 10.14 4.27 -25.95
N ARG A 17 8.93 4.35 -25.40
CA ARG A 17 8.25 5.61 -25.10
C ARG A 17 8.85 6.33 -23.90
N ASP A 18 9.25 5.59 -22.88
CA ASP A 18 9.71 6.11 -21.59
C ASP A 18 11.08 5.52 -21.18
N PRO A 19 12.15 5.72 -21.95
CA PRO A 19 13.42 4.97 -21.80
C PRO A 19 14.12 5.13 -20.44
N ASP A 20 13.84 6.21 -19.72
CA ASP A 20 14.48 6.52 -18.42
C ASP A 20 13.63 6.09 -17.20
N GLN A 21 12.49 5.40 -17.42
CA GLN A 21 11.54 5.09 -16.34
C GLN A 21 11.66 3.64 -15.86
N ARG A 22 12.82 3.30 -15.30
CA ARG A 22 13.18 1.91 -14.94
C ARG A 22 12.23 1.27 -13.92
N GLU A 23 11.81 2.01 -12.89
CA GLU A 23 10.88 1.51 -11.88
C GLU A 23 9.51 1.19 -12.50
N PHE A 24 9.06 2.00 -13.44
CA PHE A 24 7.83 1.75 -14.17
C PHE A 24 7.95 0.53 -15.10
N HIS A 25 9.08 0.39 -15.82
CA HIS A 25 9.33 -0.79 -16.67
C HIS A 25 9.27 -2.09 -15.87
N GLN A 26 9.89 -2.11 -14.68
CA GLN A 26 9.90 -3.29 -13.83
C GLN A 26 8.49 -3.66 -13.36
N ALA A 27 7.69 -2.69 -12.94
CA ALA A 27 6.31 -2.94 -12.50
C ALA A 27 5.41 -3.45 -13.64
N VAL A 28 5.54 -2.87 -14.83
CA VAL A 28 4.81 -3.33 -16.01
C VAL A 28 5.20 -4.77 -16.34
N LEU A 29 6.50 -5.08 -16.38
CA LEU A 29 6.96 -6.44 -16.69
C LEU A 29 6.42 -7.47 -15.70
N GLU A 30 6.47 -7.20 -14.39
CA GLU A 30 5.94 -8.10 -13.35
C GLU A 30 4.45 -8.44 -13.59
N VAL A 31 3.66 -7.43 -13.92
CA VAL A 31 2.24 -7.63 -14.20
C VAL A 31 2.04 -8.39 -15.50
N LEU A 32 2.73 -8.02 -16.58
CA LEU A 32 2.63 -8.71 -17.87
C LEU A 32 3.07 -10.18 -17.80
N GLU A 33 4.08 -10.52 -16.97
CA GLU A 33 4.47 -11.92 -16.74
C GLU A 33 3.34 -12.74 -16.09
N SER A 34 2.51 -12.11 -15.24
CA SER A 34 1.31 -12.76 -14.71
C SER A 34 0.23 -12.90 -15.77
N LEU A 35 -0.01 -11.85 -16.57
CA LEU A 35 -1.05 -11.85 -17.61
C LEU A 35 -0.73 -12.80 -18.77
N ASP A 36 0.54 -13.12 -18.99
CA ASP A 36 0.97 -14.08 -20.03
C ASP A 36 0.30 -15.47 -19.91
N LEU A 37 -0.17 -15.81 -18.70
CA LEU A 37 -0.87 -17.06 -18.42
C LEU A 37 -2.32 -17.09 -18.95
N ILE A 38 -2.90 -15.94 -19.24
CA ILE A 38 -4.32 -15.85 -19.66
C ILE A 38 -4.51 -15.32 -21.09
N MET A 39 -3.45 -14.88 -21.77
CA MET A 39 -3.56 -14.24 -23.09
C MET A 39 -4.20 -15.15 -24.13
N ASP A 40 -3.90 -16.44 -24.14
CA ASP A 40 -4.47 -17.40 -25.09
C ASP A 40 -6.00 -17.57 -24.94
N GLN A 41 -6.54 -17.24 -23.74
CA GLN A 41 -7.96 -17.33 -23.42
C GLN A 41 -8.72 -16.04 -23.78
N HIS A 42 -8.00 -14.95 -24.06
CA HIS A 42 -8.54 -13.60 -24.23
C HIS A 42 -8.00 -12.89 -25.48
N PRO A 43 -8.24 -13.43 -26.69
CA PRO A 43 -7.78 -12.81 -27.94
C PRO A 43 -8.36 -11.40 -28.15
N GLU A 44 -9.52 -11.11 -27.55
CA GLU A 44 -10.15 -9.79 -27.58
C GLU A 44 -9.29 -8.69 -26.94
N TYR A 45 -8.33 -9.02 -26.08
CA TYR A 45 -7.46 -8.01 -25.48
C TYR A 45 -6.48 -7.42 -26.49
N GLU A 46 -5.97 -8.24 -27.42
CA GLU A 46 -5.14 -7.73 -28.52
C GLU A 46 -6.01 -7.00 -29.56
N GLU A 47 -7.17 -7.56 -29.93
CA GLU A 47 -8.09 -6.95 -30.90
C GLU A 47 -8.50 -5.53 -30.51
N HIS A 48 -8.72 -5.30 -29.20
CA HIS A 48 -9.16 -4.00 -28.68
C HIS A 48 -8.04 -3.16 -28.06
N GLY A 49 -6.78 -3.58 -28.10
CA GLY A 49 -5.66 -2.81 -27.53
C GLY A 49 -5.76 -2.57 -26.00
N ILE A 50 -6.34 -3.56 -25.28
CA ILE A 50 -6.61 -3.44 -23.84
C ILE A 50 -5.32 -3.26 -23.06
N ILE A 51 -4.27 -4.04 -23.37
CA ILE A 51 -3.01 -3.98 -22.61
C ILE A 51 -2.26 -2.68 -22.90
N GLU A 52 -2.22 -2.22 -24.16
CA GLU A 52 -1.64 -0.91 -24.50
C GLU A 52 -2.28 0.23 -23.72
N THR A 53 -3.60 0.20 -23.61
CA THR A 53 -4.37 1.21 -22.85
C THR A 53 -4.13 1.06 -21.34
N PHE A 54 -4.08 -0.16 -20.84
CA PHE A 54 -3.89 -0.44 -19.42
C PHE A 54 -2.52 -0.01 -18.89
N VAL A 55 -1.46 -0.06 -19.70
CA VAL A 55 -0.10 0.34 -19.30
C VAL A 55 0.21 1.82 -19.55
N GLU A 56 -0.72 2.57 -20.12
CA GLU A 56 -0.57 4.02 -20.37
C GLU A 56 -1.48 4.82 -19.44
N PRO A 57 -0.96 5.81 -18.68
CA PRO A 57 -1.82 6.65 -17.84
C PRO A 57 -2.72 7.55 -18.68
N GLU A 58 -3.99 7.68 -18.28
CA GLU A 58 -4.94 8.58 -18.94
C GLU A 58 -4.48 10.04 -18.92
N ARG A 59 -3.84 10.49 -17.82
CA ARG A 59 -3.32 11.84 -17.68
C ARG A 59 -2.10 11.91 -16.77
N MET A 60 -1.12 12.68 -17.17
CA MET A 60 0.04 13.05 -16.36
C MET A 60 0.06 14.57 -16.16
N ILE A 61 -0.10 15.02 -14.94
CA ILE A 61 -0.13 16.44 -14.58
C ILE A 61 1.15 16.76 -13.82
N CYS A 62 1.91 17.71 -14.32
CA CYS A 62 3.13 18.22 -13.69
C CYS A 62 3.00 19.72 -13.52
N PHE A 63 3.31 20.24 -12.34
CA PHE A 63 3.17 21.66 -12.02
C PHE A 63 4.26 22.15 -11.07
N ARG A 64 4.47 23.45 -11.06
CA ARG A 64 5.41 24.12 -10.19
C ARG A 64 4.75 24.46 -8.85
N VAL A 65 5.48 24.25 -7.74
CA VAL A 65 5.03 24.54 -6.37
C VAL A 65 6.02 25.51 -5.73
N PRO A 66 5.81 26.84 -5.83
CA PRO A 66 6.61 27.83 -5.12
C PRO A 66 6.11 27.96 -3.66
N TRP A 67 7.04 28.11 -2.72
CA TRP A 67 6.72 28.31 -1.29
C TRP A 67 7.86 29.03 -0.58
N ASP A 68 7.55 29.68 0.55
CA ASP A 68 8.52 30.44 1.34
C ASP A 68 8.90 29.69 2.61
N ASP A 69 10.21 29.65 2.95
CA ASP A 69 10.67 29.17 4.26
C ASP A 69 10.42 30.21 5.37
N ASP A 70 10.76 29.86 6.60
CA ASP A 70 10.57 30.72 7.77
C ASP A 70 11.48 31.95 7.77
N GLN A 71 12.47 32.01 6.86
CA GLN A 71 13.32 33.17 6.62
C GLN A 71 12.83 34.03 5.44
N GLY A 72 11.70 33.70 4.83
CA GLY A 72 11.15 34.40 3.69
C GLY A 72 11.89 34.16 2.35
N ARG A 73 12.67 33.07 2.28
CA ARG A 73 13.35 32.70 1.01
C ARG A 73 12.41 31.80 0.20
N VAL A 74 12.31 32.12 -1.09
CA VAL A 74 11.48 31.37 -2.03
C VAL A 74 12.16 30.05 -2.43
N HIS A 75 11.42 28.97 -2.32
CA HIS A 75 11.78 27.66 -2.83
C HIS A 75 10.80 27.22 -3.92
N VAL A 76 11.25 26.37 -4.83
CA VAL A 76 10.42 25.83 -5.91
C VAL A 76 10.61 24.34 -5.99
N ASN A 77 9.52 23.61 -5.80
CA ASN A 77 9.45 22.17 -5.98
C ASN A 77 8.56 21.81 -7.18
N ARG A 78 8.62 20.57 -7.61
CA ARG A 78 7.78 20.02 -8.66
C ARG A 78 6.68 19.18 -8.07
N GLY A 79 5.44 19.49 -8.43
CA GLY A 79 4.26 18.69 -8.08
C GLY A 79 3.82 17.79 -9.23
N TYR A 80 3.26 16.65 -8.91
CA TYR A 80 2.76 15.67 -9.88
C TYR A 80 1.43 15.07 -9.45
N ARG A 81 0.59 14.73 -10.45
CA ARG A 81 -0.53 13.83 -10.30
C ARG A 81 -0.66 12.95 -11.54
N ILE A 82 -0.53 11.65 -11.36
CA ILE A 82 -0.70 10.64 -12.40
C ILE A 82 -2.08 10.03 -12.20
N GLN A 83 -3.00 10.41 -13.05
CA GLN A 83 -4.34 9.85 -13.16
C GLN A 83 -4.25 8.68 -14.12
N PHE A 84 -4.09 7.47 -13.56
CA PHE A 84 -3.67 6.32 -14.36
C PHE A 84 -4.85 5.65 -15.05
N SER A 85 -5.90 5.30 -14.32
CA SER A 85 -7.11 4.69 -14.87
C SER A 85 -8.35 5.09 -14.08
N SER A 86 -9.41 5.49 -14.77
CA SER A 86 -10.73 5.81 -14.23
C SER A 86 -11.78 4.72 -14.56
N ALA A 87 -11.38 3.61 -15.15
CA ALA A 87 -12.31 2.57 -15.62
C ALA A 87 -13.32 2.11 -14.56
N ILE A 88 -12.87 1.86 -13.32
CA ILE A 88 -13.75 1.36 -12.24
C ILE A 88 -14.44 2.49 -11.46
N GLY A 89 -13.90 3.71 -11.49
CA GLY A 89 -14.42 4.85 -10.72
C GLY A 89 -13.44 6.00 -10.66
N PRO A 90 -13.67 7.01 -9.81
CA PRO A 90 -12.77 8.16 -9.72
C PRO A 90 -11.34 7.71 -9.41
N TYR A 91 -10.37 8.40 -9.99
CA TYR A 91 -8.96 8.14 -9.70
C TYR A 91 -8.70 8.18 -8.21
N LYS A 92 -7.94 7.22 -7.69
CA LYS A 92 -7.70 7.10 -6.25
C LYS A 92 -6.27 6.68 -5.97
N GLY A 93 -5.59 7.43 -5.10
CA GLY A 93 -4.24 7.09 -4.64
C GLY A 93 -3.57 8.19 -3.84
N GLY A 94 -2.50 7.84 -3.13
CA GLY A 94 -1.82 8.72 -2.19
C GLY A 94 -1.01 9.84 -2.85
N LEU A 95 -0.69 10.86 -2.04
CA LEU A 95 0.31 11.89 -2.34
C LEU A 95 1.56 11.59 -1.51
N ARG A 96 2.73 11.55 -2.14
CA ARG A 96 4.03 11.33 -1.49
C ARG A 96 4.86 12.60 -1.52
N PHE A 97 5.34 13.06 -0.35
CA PHE A 97 6.32 14.14 -0.25
C PHE A 97 7.65 13.57 0.20
N HIS A 98 8.56 13.45 -0.77
CA HIS A 98 9.88 12.87 -0.53
C HIS A 98 10.85 13.30 -1.63
N PRO A 99 12.13 13.61 -1.34
CA PRO A 99 13.10 14.09 -2.34
C PRO A 99 13.36 13.14 -3.51
N THR A 100 13.06 11.86 -3.35
CA THR A 100 13.19 10.86 -4.45
C THR A 100 12.02 10.84 -5.42
N VAL A 101 10.95 11.59 -5.16
CA VAL A 101 9.77 11.60 -6.04
C VAL A 101 10.13 12.11 -7.42
N ASN A 102 9.84 11.30 -8.42
CA ASN A 102 9.98 11.60 -9.84
C ASN A 102 8.85 10.95 -10.65
N LEU A 103 8.82 11.17 -11.94
CA LEU A 103 7.76 10.67 -12.80
C LEU A 103 7.74 9.14 -12.87
N SER A 104 8.90 8.48 -12.98
CA SER A 104 9.01 7.02 -13.03
C SER A 104 8.40 6.35 -11.80
N ILE A 105 8.76 6.84 -10.60
CA ILE A 105 8.23 6.33 -9.32
C ILE A 105 6.72 6.53 -9.24
N LEU A 106 6.21 7.69 -9.67
CA LEU A 106 4.77 7.94 -9.58
C LEU A 106 3.95 7.20 -10.64
N LYS A 107 4.49 6.97 -11.84
CA LYS A 107 3.86 6.08 -12.84
C LYS A 107 3.81 4.65 -12.33
N PHE A 108 4.92 4.12 -11.84
CA PHE A 108 4.98 2.79 -11.20
C PHE A 108 3.91 2.65 -10.11
N LEU A 109 3.91 3.56 -9.13
CA LEU A 109 2.97 3.49 -8.02
C LEU A 109 1.51 3.70 -8.45
N GLY A 110 1.26 4.51 -9.48
CA GLY A 110 -0.07 4.73 -10.04
C GLY A 110 -0.60 3.51 -10.77
N PHE A 111 0.27 2.83 -11.52
CA PHE A 111 -0.04 1.59 -12.22
C PHE A 111 -0.41 0.47 -11.24
N GLU A 112 0.41 0.21 -10.23
CA GLU A 112 0.09 -0.78 -9.20
C GLU A 112 -1.17 -0.43 -8.41
N GLN A 113 -1.45 0.87 -8.25
CA GLN A 113 -2.64 1.32 -7.54
C GLN A 113 -3.95 0.91 -8.25
N ILE A 114 -3.95 0.75 -9.58
CA ILE A 114 -5.12 0.24 -10.31
C ILE A 114 -5.50 -1.15 -9.80
N LEU A 115 -4.54 -2.06 -9.79
CA LEU A 115 -4.74 -3.45 -9.38
C LEU A 115 -5.14 -3.54 -7.90
N LYS A 116 -4.44 -2.80 -7.04
CA LYS A 116 -4.75 -2.74 -5.61
C LYS A 116 -6.18 -2.26 -5.34
N ASN A 117 -6.62 -1.20 -6.00
CA ASN A 117 -7.96 -0.65 -5.83
C ASN A 117 -9.02 -1.59 -6.39
N SER A 118 -8.76 -2.18 -7.55
CA SER A 118 -9.63 -3.17 -8.18
C SER A 118 -9.92 -4.35 -7.25
N LEU A 119 -8.89 -4.88 -6.58
CA LEU A 119 -9.03 -6.00 -5.64
C LEU A 119 -9.98 -5.70 -4.47
N THR A 120 -10.09 -4.44 -4.03
CA THR A 120 -10.99 -4.08 -2.93
C THR A 120 -12.48 -4.27 -3.25
N GLY A 121 -12.85 -4.39 -4.52
CA GLY A 121 -14.23 -4.45 -4.95
C GLY A 121 -14.97 -3.10 -4.94
N LEU A 122 -14.34 -2.05 -4.41
CA LEU A 122 -14.93 -0.71 -4.34
C LEU A 122 -14.76 0.06 -5.66
N PRO A 123 -15.66 1.01 -5.97
CA PRO A 123 -15.61 1.77 -7.22
C PRO A 123 -14.53 2.86 -7.17
N MET A 124 -13.30 2.47 -7.36
CA MET A 124 -12.13 3.36 -7.31
C MET A 124 -11.15 3.00 -8.43
N GLY A 125 -10.81 3.99 -9.25
CA GLY A 125 -9.75 3.90 -10.23
C GLY A 125 -8.35 3.96 -9.61
N GLY A 126 -7.31 4.16 -10.42
CA GLY A 126 -5.91 4.23 -9.99
C GLY A 126 -5.27 5.58 -10.23
N ALA A 127 -4.57 6.10 -9.23
CA ALA A 127 -3.75 7.31 -9.36
C ALA A 127 -2.61 7.33 -8.35
N LYS A 128 -1.62 8.18 -8.62
CA LYS A 128 -0.57 8.52 -7.65
C LYS A 128 -0.11 9.96 -7.88
N GLY A 129 0.29 10.63 -6.80
CA GLY A 129 0.82 11.98 -6.90
C GLY A 129 1.87 12.25 -5.84
N GLY A 130 2.40 13.46 -5.85
CA GLY A 130 3.38 13.88 -4.88
C GLY A 130 4.29 14.99 -5.34
N SER A 131 5.38 15.18 -4.61
CA SER A 131 6.39 16.20 -4.86
C SER A 131 7.76 15.74 -4.37
N ASP A 132 8.81 16.27 -4.98
CA ASP A 132 10.20 16.16 -4.53
C ASP A 132 10.50 16.99 -3.27
N PHE A 133 9.47 17.58 -2.65
CA PHE A 133 9.56 18.27 -1.37
C PHE A 133 9.93 17.32 -0.23
N ASP A 134 10.93 17.70 0.58
CA ASP A 134 11.30 16.99 1.81
C ASP A 134 10.69 17.67 3.03
N PRO A 135 9.70 17.08 3.71
CA PRO A 135 9.12 17.66 4.92
C PRO A 135 10.00 17.48 6.16
N LYS A 136 11.08 16.67 6.09
CA LYS A 136 11.94 16.44 7.25
C LYS A 136 12.72 17.70 7.61
N GLY A 137 12.70 18.05 8.89
CA GLY A 137 13.40 19.23 9.41
C GLY A 137 12.74 20.56 9.06
N ARG A 138 11.56 20.53 8.42
CA ARG A 138 10.75 21.73 8.17
C ARG A 138 9.82 22.01 9.35
N SER A 139 9.54 23.31 9.56
CA SER A 139 8.54 23.71 10.52
C SER A 139 7.12 23.36 10.04
N ASP A 140 6.18 23.28 10.97
CA ASP A 140 4.77 23.07 10.61
C ASP A 140 4.23 24.17 9.71
N ALA A 141 4.70 25.42 9.90
CA ALA A 141 4.32 26.55 9.08
C ALA A 141 4.85 26.42 7.64
N GLU A 142 6.10 25.98 7.46
CA GLU A 142 6.69 25.72 6.13
C GLU A 142 5.92 24.61 5.41
N VAL A 143 5.66 23.47 6.06
CA VAL A 143 4.92 22.36 5.46
C VAL A 143 3.49 22.76 5.12
N MET A 144 2.83 23.58 5.98
CA MET A 144 1.50 24.11 5.69
C MET A 144 1.49 25.01 4.45
N ARG A 145 2.45 25.95 4.33
CA ARG A 145 2.58 26.83 3.15
C ARG A 145 2.80 26.01 1.88
N PHE A 146 3.68 25.00 1.97
CA PHE A 146 3.89 24.06 0.86
C PHE A 146 2.58 23.35 0.46
N CYS A 147 1.85 22.77 1.40
CA CYS A 147 0.56 22.12 1.14
C CYS A 147 -0.46 23.04 0.48
N GLN A 148 -0.52 24.29 0.92
CA GLN A 148 -1.43 25.29 0.35
C GLN A 148 -1.04 25.64 -1.09
N SER A 149 0.24 25.86 -1.35
CA SER A 149 0.74 26.12 -2.71
C SER A 149 0.52 24.93 -3.63
N PHE A 150 0.82 23.71 -3.17
CA PHE A 150 0.60 22.46 -3.91
C PHE A 150 -0.88 22.30 -4.30
N MET A 151 -1.81 22.57 -3.37
CA MET A 151 -3.25 22.44 -3.60
C MET A 151 -3.78 23.55 -4.54
N THR A 152 -3.14 24.71 -4.61
CA THR A 152 -3.54 25.79 -5.53
C THR A 152 -3.50 25.35 -6.98
N GLU A 153 -2.59 24.47 -7.35
CA GLU A 153 -2.56 23.88 -8.70
C GLU A 153 -3.38 22.58 -8.78
N LEU A 154 -3.23 21.68 -7.79
CA LEU A 154 -3.86 20.37 -7.84
C LEU A 154 -5.40 20.45 -7.82
N ASN A 155 -6.00 21.45 -7.17
CA ASN A 155 -7.47 21.53 -7.01
C ASN A 155 -8.24 21.53 -8.35
N ARG A 156 -7.61 21.93 -9.44
CA ARG A 156 -8.24 21.96 -10.79
C ARG A 156 -8.48 20.57 -11.37
N HIS A 157 -7.85 19.56 -10.80
CA HIS A 157 -7.77 18.20 -11.34
C HIS A 157 -8.39 17.14 -10.42
N ILE A 158 -8.84 17.53 -9.21
CA ILE A 158 -9.36 16.63 -8.19
C ILE A 158 -10.79 17.01 -7.78
N GLY A 159 -11.44 16.09 -7.12
CA GLY A 159 -12.82 16.24 -6.60
C GLY A 159 -13.44 14.87 -6.34
N GLN A 160 -14.50 14.85 -5.56
CA GLN A 160 -15.11 13.59 -5.08
C GLN A 160 -15.55 12.62 -6.19
N PHE A 161 -15.83 13.12 -7.40
CA PHE A 161 -16.28 12.31 -8.54
C PHE A 161 -15.25 12.23 -9.67
N VAL A 162 -14.06 12.83 -9.50
CA VAL A 162 -13.01 12.88 -10.52
C VAL A 162 -11.77 12.16 -10.01
N ASP A 163 -11.16 12.66 -8.95
CA ASP A 163 -9.90 12.16 -8.41
C ASP A 163 -9.82 12.47 -6.91
N VAL A 164 -9.57 11.43 -6.11
CA VAL A 164 -9.58 11.53 -4.65
C VAL A 164 -8.21 11.15 -4.08
N PRO A 165 -7.32 12.13 -3.86
CA PRO A 165 -6.03 11.90 -3.21
C PRO A 165 -6.16 11.44 -1.75
N ALA A 166 -5.10 10.80 -1.26
CA ALA A 166 -4.95 10.38 0.13
C ALA A 166 -3.53 10.68 0.63
N GLY A 167 -3.24 10.33 1.89
CA GLY A 167 -1.88 10.36 2.42
C GLY A 167 -1.02 9.21 1.91
N ASP A 168 0.30 9.42 1.95
CA ASP A 168 1.37 8.46 1.69
C ASP A 168 2.64 8.93 2.44
N ILE A 169 3.84 8.46 2.09
CA ILE A 169 5.09 8.90 2.72
C ILE A 169 5.19 10.43 2.72
N GLY A 170 5.44 11.03 3.88
CA GLY A 170 5.54 12.47 4.06
C GLY A 170 4.21 13.23 4.06
N VAL A 171 3.08 12.53 3.94
CA VAL A 171 1.73 13.12 3.96
C VAL A 171 0.84 12.32 4.92
N GLY A 172 0.77 12.76 6.15
CA GLY A 172 -0.11 12.21 7.18
C GLY A 172 -1.44 12.97 7.29
N SER A 173 -2.20 12.69 8.35
CA SER A 173 -3.50 13.35 8.62
C SER A 173 -3.37 14.87 8.78
N ARG A 174 -2.23 15.36 9.28
CA ARG A 174 -1.91 16.78 9.41
C ARG A 174 -1.82 17.45 8.05
N GLU A 175 -1.02 16.92 7.13
CA GLU A 175 -0.86 17.42 5.76
C GLU A 175 -2.16 17.31 4.98
N VAL A 176 -2.89 16.19 5.11
CA VAL A 176 -4.23 16.02 4.52
C VAL A 176 -5.18 17.10 5.03
N GLY A 177 -5.09 17.47 6.31
CA GLY A 177 -5.88 18.57 6.88
C GLY A 177 -5.59 19.90 6.19
N TRP A 178 -4.32 20.27 6.01
CA TRP A 178 -3.92 21.51 5.34
C TRP A 178 -4.29 21.50 3.84
N LEU A 179 -4.09 20.38 3.15
CA LEU A 179 -4.50 20.20 1.76
C LEU A 179 -6.01 20.35 1.61
N TYR A 180 -6.80 19.72 2.47
CA TYR A 180 -8.27 19.81 2.44
C TYR A 180 -8.78 21.22 2.78
N GLY A 181 -8.16 21.88 3.77
CA GLY A 181 -8.46 23.28 4.10
C GLY A 181 -8.23 24.22 2.93
N ALA A 182 -7.09 24.06 2.23
CA ALA A 182 -6.77 24.83 1.02
C ALA A 182 -7.75 24.52 -0.11
N TYR A 183 -8.08 23.25 -0.36
CA TYR A 183 -9.07 22.81 -1.35
C TYR A 183 -10.42 23.52 -1.15
N LYS A 184 -10.97 23.48 0.07
CA LYS A 184 -12.24 24.16 0.38
C LYS A 184 -12.17 25.65 0.12
N LYS A 185 -11.06 26.30 0.49
CA LYS A 185 -10.89 27.74 0.34
C LYS A 185 -10.85 28.15 -1.13
N VAL A 186 -10.12 27.41 -1.98
CA VAL A 186 -9.94 27.72 -3.38
C VAL A 186 -11.19 27.41 -4.20
N THR A 187 -11.83 26.25 -3.94
CA THR A 187 -13.00 25.79 -4.70
C THR A 187 -14.32 26.41 -4.23
N GLY A 188 -14.37 26.92 -2.99
CA GLY A 188 -15.61 27.37 -2.35
C GLY A 188 -16.56 26.22 -2.01
N ARG A 189 -16.10 24.96 -1.99
CA ARG A 189 -16.92 23.76 -1.80
C ARG A 189 -16.47 22.95 -0.61
N ALA A 190 -17.43 22.46 0.19
CA ALA A 190 -17.19 21.54 1.30
C ALA A 190 -17.38 20.08 0.84
N GLU A 191 -16.63 19.66 -0.18
CA GLU A 191 -16.63 18.29 -0.70
C GLU A 191 -15.79 17.40 0.21
N SER A 192 -16.39 16.79 1.22
CA SER A 192 -15.67 15.98 2.20
C SER A 192 -14.99 14.76 1.60
N SER A 193 -15.54 14.19 0.51
CA SER A 193 -14.93 13.06 -0.22
C SER A 193 -13.80 13.46 -1.17
N ALA A 194 -13.45 14.76 -1.32
CA ALA A 194 -12.39 15.16 -2.26
C ALA A 194 -10.99 14.71 -1.85
N LEU A 195 -10.76 14.40 -0.57
CA LEU A 195 -9.55 13.77 -0.03
C LEU A 195 -9.93 12.75 1.04
N THR A 196 -9.11 11.70 1.20
CA THR A 196 -9.25 10.73 2.29
C THR A 196 -8.02 10.70 3.20
N GLY A 197 -8.18 10.10 4.40
CA GLY A 197 -7.19 10.16 5.45
C GLY A 197 -7.30 11.41 6.32
N LYS A 198 -8.47 12.02 6.32
CA LYS A 198 -8.79 13.20 7.12
C LYS A 198 -8.86 12.87 8.62
N GLY A 199 -8.69 13.88 9.45
CA GLY A 199 -9.01 13.78 10.88
C GLY A 199 -10.50 13.55 11.13
N LEU A 200 -10.83 12.88 12.22
CA LEU A 200 -12.22 12.53 12.58
C LEU A 200 -13.13 13.76 12.69
N SER A 201 -12.60 14.90 13.15
CA SER A 201 -13.35 16.14 13.31
C SER A 201 -13.83 16.80 12.00
N PHE A 202 -13.30 16.35 10.85
CA PHE A 202 -13.66 16.93 9.55
C PHE A 202 -13.84 15.87 8.44
N GLY A 203 -14.46 14.75 8.79
CA GLY A 203 -14.95 13.75 7.85
C GLY A 203 -14.03 12.54 7.66
N GLY A 204 -13.07 12.32 8.54
CA GLY A 204 -12.26 11.09 8.57
C GLY A 204 -13.08 9.89 9.06
N SER A 205 -12.63 8.70 8.72
CA SER A 205 -13.22 7.43 9.17
C SER A 205 -12.50 6.86 10.37
N LEU A 206 -13.24 6.30 11.30
CA LEU A 206 -12.71 5.35 12.30
C LEU A 206 -12.02 4.18 11.58
N VAL A 207 -11.14 3.48 12.28
CA VAL A 207 -10.33 2.36 11.75
C VAL A 207 -9.31 2.78 10.67
N ARG A 208 -9.30 4.03 10.16
CA ARG A 208 -8.39 4.42 9.07
C ARG A 208 -6.91 4.29 9.45
N THR A 209 -6.56 4.61 10.68
CA THR A 209 -5.18 4.52 11.20
C THR A 209 -4.75 3.06 11.35
N GLU A 210 -5.65 2.22 11.81
CA GLU A 210 -5.49 0.79 12.07
C GLU A 210 -5.51 -0.05 10.80
N ALA A 211 -6.19 0.44 9.77
CA ALA A 211 -6.68 -0.33 8.63
C ALA A 211 -5.64 -1.17 7.88
N THR A 212 -4.42 -0.66 7.71
CA THR A 212 -3.38 -1.41 6.99
C THR A 212 -2.91 -2.60 7.82
N GLY A 213 -2.63 -2.39 9.11
CA GLY A 213 -2.22 -3.46 10.03
C GLY A 213 -3.34 -4.48 10.28
N TYR A 214 -4.57 -4.01 10.48
CA TYR A 214 -5.73 -4.88 10.67
C TYR A 214 -6.02 -5.70 9.41
N GLY A 215 -6.04 -5.05 8.25
CA GLY A 215 -6.27 -5.70 6.97
C GLY A 215 -5.23 -6.76 6.65
N LEU A 216 -3.95 -6.47 6.92
CA LEU A 216 -2.86 -7.43 6.80
C LEU A 216 -3.15 -8.71 7.60
N CYS A 217 -3.55 -8.58 8.86
CA CYS A 217 -3.86 -9.72 9.72
C CYS A 217 -5.12 -10.47 9.26
N TYR A 218 -6.17 -9.76 8.79
CA TYR A 218 -7.38 -10.43 8.28
C TYR A 218 -7.10 -11.27 7.04
N LEU A 219 -6.33 -10.74 6.09
CA LEU A 219 -5.95 -11.50 4.90
C LEU A 219 -5.05 -12.68 5.26
N THR A 220 -4.07 -12.48 6.14
CA THR A 220 -3.16 -13.55 6.59
C THR A 220 -3.91 -14.66 7.32
N GLU A 221 -4.85 -14.30 8.17
CA GLU A 221 -5.71 -15.27 8.88
C GLU A 221 -6.53 -16.12 7.91
N GLU A 222 -7.14 -15.51 6.89
CA GLU A 222 -7.91 -16.22 5.88
C GLU A 222 -7.02 -17.11 5.00
N MET A 223 -5.83 -16.62 4.64
CA MET A 223 -4.81 -17.40 3.92
C MET A 223 -4.40 -18.66 4.71
N LEU A 224 -4.12 -18.51 5.99
CA LEU A 224 -3.77 -19.63 6.88
C LEU A 224 -4.90 -20.65 6.96
N LYS A 225 -6.14 -20.19 7.17
CA LYS A 225 -7.33 -21.07 7.26
C LYS A 225 -7.58 -21.83 5.98
N CYS A 226 -7.57 -21.16 4.87
CA CYS A 226 -7.91 -21.75 3.58
C CYS A 226 -6.83 -22.71 3.08
N MET A 227 -5.56 -22.33 3.18
CA MET A 227 -4.47 -23.06 2.53
C MET A 227 -3.74 -24.07 3.44
N LYS A 228 -3.76 -23.87 4.76
CA LYS A 228 -3.08 -24.76 5.72
C LYS A 228 -3.97 -25.31 6.83
N LYS A 229 -5.22 -24.86 6.96
CA LYS A 229 -6.13 -25.16 8.08
C LYS A 229 -5.55 -24.72 9.43
N GLU A 230 -4.82 -23.61 9.42
CA GLU A 230 -4.15 -22.97 10.55
C GLU A 230 -4.78 -21.61 10.82
N SER A 231 -4.35 -20.94 11.90
CA SER A 231 -4.78 -19.59 12.28
C SER A 231 -3.64 -18.88 12.99
N PHE A 232 -3.85 -17.62 13.44
CA PHE A 232 -2.90 -16.96 14.35
C PHE A 232 -2.83 -17.60 15.74
N GLU A 233 -3.87 -18.35 16.16
CA GLU A 233 -3.95 -18.90 17.51
C GLU A 233 -2.71 -19.72 17.86
N GLY A 234 -2.02 -19.33 18.94
CA GLY A 234 -0.82 -19.98 19.44
C GLY A 234 0.45 -19.79 18.61
N LYS A 235 0.40 -19.04 17.51
CA LYS A 235 1.55 -18.82 16.62
C LYS A 235 2.47 -17.73 17.13
N THR A 236 3.77 -17.92 16.93
CA THR A 236 4.80 -16.89 17.16
C THR A 236 4.90 -15.98 15.93
N VAL A 237 4.77 -14.69 16.14
CA VAL A 237 4.75 -13.68 15.07
C VAL A 237 5.92 -12.72 15.22
N VAL A 238 6.64 -12.46 14.12
CA VAL A 238 7.67 -11.44 14.03
C VAL A 238 7.20 -10.36 13.05
N ILE A 239 7.27 -9.09 13.48
CA ILE A 239 6.83 -7.95 12.68
C ILE A 239 7.98 -6.95 12.58
N SER A 240 8.41 -6.58 11.38
CA SER A 240 9.36 -5.49 11.22
C SER A 240 8.67 -4.12 11.27
N GLY A 241 9.43 -3.11 11.73
CA GLY A 241 8.90 -1.75 11.89
C GLY A 241 8.30 -1.50 13.28
N SER A 242 7.98 -0.25 13.53
CA SER A 242 7.30 0.25 14.73
C SER A 242 6.45 1.49 14.43
N GLY A 243 6.09 1.67 13.16
CA GLY A 243 5.12 2.67 12.70
C GLY A 243 3.68 2.15 12.80
N ASN A 244 2.72 2.91 12.26
CA ASN A 244 1.28 2.56 12.35
C ASN A 244 0.98 1.14 11.86
N VAL A 245 1.54 0.72 10.72
CA VAL A 245 1.27 -0.62 10.17
C VAL A 245 1.71 -1.69 11.17
N ALA A 246 2.93 -1.61 11.69
CA ALA A 246 3.47 -2.59 12.63
C ALA A 246 2.74 -2.59 13.98
N ILE A 247 2.42 -1.41 14.53
CA ILE A 247 1.68 -1.26 15.79
C ILE A 247 0.31 -1.93 15.70
N PHE A 248 -0.45 -1.62 14.65
CA PHE A 248 -1.80 -2.16 14.51
C PHE A 248 -1.85 -3.59 13.96
N ALA A 249 -0.82 -4.04 13.24
CA ALA A 249 -0.63 -5.47 12.96
C ALA A 249 -0.36 -6.25 14.26
N THR A 250 0.48 -5.70 15.16
CA THR A 250 0.72 -6.28 16.49
C THR A 250 -0.57 -6.40 17.30
N GLU A 251 -1.37 -5.34 17.33
CA GLU A 251 -2.66 -5.33 18.04
C GLU A 251 -3.62 -6.40 17.50
N LYS A 252 -3.78 -6.46 16.18
CA LYS A 252 -4.73 -7.38 15.56
C LYS A 252 -4.22 -8.82 15.60
N ALA A 253 -2.93 -9.08 15.40
CA ALA A 253 -2.35 -10.42 15.52
C ALA A 253 -2.53 -10.98 16.92
N ALA A 254 -2.31 -10.15 17.96
CA ALA A 254 -2.55 -10.52 19.35
C ALA A 254 -4.04 -10.80 19.61
N ALA A 255 -4.95 -9.99 19.07
CA ALA A 255 -6.40 -10.19 19.19
C ALA A 255 -6.89 -11.48 18.49
N LEU A 256 -6.14 -11.98 17.49
CA LEU A 256 -6.39 -13.26 16.80
C LEU A 256 -5.69 -14.46 17.46
N GLY A 257 -5.06 -14.26 18.66
CA GLY A 257 -4.41 -15.31 19.42
C GLY A 257 -2.92 -15.53 19.11
N GLY A 258 -2.33 -14.71 18.25
CA GLY A 258 -0.90 -14.75 17.94
C GLY A 258 -0.04 -14.07 19.01
N ARG A 259 1.16 -14.59 19.25
CA ARG A 259 2.15 -13.98 20.14
C ARG A 259 3.18 -13.23 19.34
N VAL A 260 3.08 -11.91 19.29
CA VAL A 260 4.08 -11.06 18.64
C VAL A 260 5.28 -10.91 19.56
N VAL A 261 6.45 -11.38 19.13
CA VAL A 261 7.66 -11.42 19.98
C VAL A 261 8.71 -10.40 19.61
N ALA A 262 8.62 -9.74 18.44
CA ALA A 262 9.64 -8.79 18.01
C ALA A 262 9.04 -7.67 17.15
N LEU A 263 9.62 -6.46 17.34
CA LEU A 263 9.43 -5.28 16.51
C LEU A 263 10.77 -4.62 16.21
N SER A 264 10.86 -3.84 15.12
CA SER A 264 12.09 -3.12 14.76
C SER A 264 11.85 -1.63 14.48
N ASP A 265 12.92 -0.85 14.46
CA ASP A 265 13.00 0.46 13.81
C ASP A 265 14.28 0.52 12.94
N SER A 266 14.59 1.71 12.40
CA SER A 266 15.76 1.86 11.52
C SER A 266 17.11 1.56 12.18
N ASN A 267 17.19 1.52 13.51
CA ASN A 267 18.44 1.35 14.25
C ASN A 267 18.65 -0.10 14.72
N GLY A 268 17.55 -0.80 15.06
CA GLY A 268 17.63 -2.15 15.59
C GLY A 268 16.26 -2.76 15.85
N TYR A 269 16.22 -3.81 16.63
CA TYR A 269 14.99 -4.50 16.96
C TYR A 269 14.94 -4.90 18.45
N ILE A 270 13.71 -5.05 18.93
CA ILE A 270 13.42 -5.60 20.26
C ILE A 270 12.93 -7.03 20.13
N HIS A 271 13.29 -7.86 21.09
CA HIS A 271 12.76 -9.22 21.26
C HIS A 271 12.27 -9.41 22.69
N ASP A 272 11.02 -9.78 22.81
CA ASP A 272 10.33 -10.12 24.06
C ASP A 272 9.70 -11.51 23.90
N PRO A 273 10.30 -12.56 24.43
CA PRO A 273 9.81 -13.94 24.26
C PRO A 273 8.43 -14.17 24.88
N ASP A 274 8.05 -13.36 25.88
CA ASP A 274 6.73 -13.42 26.53
C ASP A 274 5.63 -12.68 25.76
N GLY A 275 6.02 -11.98 24.68
CA GLY A 275 5.14 -11.20 23.84
C GLY A 275 5.19 -9.70 24.11
N ILE A 276 5.23 -8.93 23.02
CA ILE A 276 5.35 -7.47 23.04
C ILE A 276 4.24 -6.81 23.87
N LYS A 277 4.62 -5.96 24.81
CA LYS A 277 3.72 -5.10 25.61
C LYS A 277 3.34 -3.89 24.77
N LEU A 278 2.25 -4.01 24.02
CA LEU A 278 1.87 -3.02 23.00
C LEU A 278 1.66 -1.62 23.54
N ASP A 279 1.15 -1.47 24.78
CA ASP A 279 0.93 -0.16 25.41
C ASP A 279 2.24 0.59 25.60
N VAL A 280 3.34 -0.12 25.95
CA VAL A 280 4.68 0.47 26.07
C VAL A 280 5.17 0.94 24.70
N VAL A 281 4.95 0.15 23.64
CA VAL A 281 5.32 0.54 22.28
C VAL A 281 4.51 1.76 21.82
N LYS A 282 3.20 1.79 22.07
CA LYS A 282 2.33 2.93 21.74
C LYS A 282 2.79 4.19 22.46
N ASP A 283 3.11 4.12 23.74
CA ASP A 283 3.61 5.27 24.50
C ASP A 283 4.93 5.80 23.92
N ILE A 284 5.89 4.93 23.62
CA ILE A 284 7.16 5.31 23.01
C ILE A 284 6.95 5.95 21.63
N LYS A 285 6.18 5.31 20.75
CA LYS A 285 6.10 5.70 19.33
C LYS A 285 5.07 6.78 19.05
N LEU A 286 3.90 6.71 19.68
CA LEU A 286 2.78 7.64 19.46
C LEU A 286 2.78 8.77 20.51
N GLY A 287 3.19 8.48 21.75
CA GLY A 287 3.24 9.45 22.83
C GLY A 287 4.34 10.50 22.64
N HIS A 288 5.61 10.09 22.54
CA HIS A 288 6.75 11.02 22.47
C HIS A 288 7.70 10.82 21.27
N ARG A 289 7.30 9.96 20.30
CA ARG A 289 8.06 9.67 19.07
C ARG A 289 9.48 9.15 19.33
N GLY A 290 9.65 8.38 20.41
CA GLY A 290 10.92 7.79 20.84
C GLY A 290 11.40 6.65 19.94
N ARG A 291 12.56 6.09 20.30
CA ARG A 291 13.15 4.93 19.62
C ARG A 291 12.71 3.63 20.29
N ILE A 292 12.57 2.56 19.50
CA ILE A 292 12.12 1.25 20.02
C ILE A 292 13.07 0.69 21.08
N LYS A 293 14.33 1.13 21.09
CA LYS A 293 15.33 0.76 22.12
C LYS A 293 14.83 1.00 23.56
N GLU A 294 14.07 2.07 23.78
CA GLU A 294 13.52 2.41 25.10
C GLU A 294 12.61 1.31 25.68
N TYR A 295 12.09 0.42 24.83
CA TYR A 295 11.28 -0.70 25.29
C TYR A 295 12.06 -1.65 26.19
N ALA A 296 13.32 -1.99 25.83
CA ALA A 296 14.15 -2.88 26.61
C ALA A 296 14.53 -2.30 27.98
N ASP A 297 14.59 -0.98 28.10
CA ASP A 297 14.83 -0.30 29.39
C ASP A 297 13.59 -0.34 30.30
N ARG A 298 12.40 -0.54 29.72
CA ARG A 298 11.10 -0.47 30.43
C ARG A 298 10.46 -1.82 30.70
N VAL A 299 10.84 -2.86 29.95
CA VAL A 299 10.24 -4.21 30.03
C VAL A 299 11.32 -5.23 30.39
N PRO A 300 11.39 -5.67 31.67
CA PRO A 300 12.33 -6.69 32.10
C PRO A 300 12.16 -8.01 31.32
N GLY A 301 13.25 -8.64 30.96
CA GLY A 301 13.27 -9.89 30.17
C GLY A 301 13.29 -9.68 28.65
N SER A 302 13.00 -8.50 28.17
CA SER A 302 13.18 -8.13 26.77
C SER A 302 14.62 -7.71 26.44
N THR A 303 15.00 -7.77 25.18
CA THR A 303 16.32 -7.37 24.69
C THR A 303 16.20 -6.39 23.54
N TYR A 304 17.23 -5.56 23.36
CA TYR A 304 17.42 -4.74 22.16
C TYR A 304 18.71 -5.14 21.47
N THR A 305 18.68 -5.26 20.14
CA THR A 305 19.85 -5.56 19.32
C THR A 305 19.93 -4.53 18.18
N GLU A 306 21.13 -4.01 17.95
CA GLU A 306 21.41 -3.09 16.85
C GLU A 306 21.40 -3.85 15.51
N GLY A 307 21.01 -3.13 14.42
CA GLY A 307 20.89 -3.72 13.09
C GLY A 307 19.51 -4.34 12.83
N PHE A 308 18.61 -3.56 12.24
CA PHE A 308 17.18 -3.91 12.06
C PHE A 308 16.93 -5.22 11.31
N ARG A 309 17.78 -5.59 10.34
CA ARG A 309 17.62 -6.84 9.56
C ARG A 309 17.79 -8.11 10.40
N GLY A 310 18.49 -8.00 11.54
CA GLY A 310 18.70 -9.12 12.46
C GLY A 310 17.40 -9.67 13.07
N ILE A 311 16.31 -8.92 13.02
CA ILE A 311 14.99 -9.35 13.49
C ILE A 311 14.54 -10.67 12.83
N TRP A 312 14.94 -10.91 11.57
CA TRP A 312 14.56 -12.11 10.81
C TRP A 312 15.33 -13.37 11.21
N ASN A 313 16.32 -13.27 12.12
CA ASN A 313 16.95 -14.42 12.75
C ASN A 313 16.10 -15.02 13.88
N ILE A 314 15.06 -14.31 14.35
CA ILE A 314 14.18 -14.80 15.40
C ILE A 314 13.24 -15.85 14.82
N PRO A 315 13.18 -17.09 15.41
CA PRO A 315 12.23 -18.11 14.97
C PRO A 315 10.78 -17.62 15.10
N CYS A 316 10.00 -17.85 14.05
CA CYS A 316 8.58 -17.50 14.05
C CYS A 316 7.79 -18.39 13.10
N ASP A 317 6.49 -18.52 13.37
CA ASP A 317 5.55 -19.16 12.45
C ASP A 317 5.07 -18.21 11.36
N ILE A 318 4.91 -16.92 11.71
CA ILE A 318 4.39 -15.89 10.80
C ILE A 318 5.33 -14.68 10.79
N ALA A 319 5.77 -14.27 9.60
CA ALA A 319 6.61 -13.09 9.38
C ALA A 319 5.80 -12.00 8.66
N LEU A 320 5.71 -10.81 9.28
CA LEU A 320 4.98 -9.66 8.72
C LEU A 320 5.94 -8.49 8.50
N PRO A 321 6.55 -8.36 7.31
CA PRO A 321 7.41 -7.22 6.99
C PRO A 321 6.59 -5.94 6.83
N CYS A 322 6.67 -5.05 7.83
CA CYS A 322 5.89 -3.81 7.94
C CYS A 322 6.76 -2.53 7.96
N ALA A 323 8.09 -2.65 7.76
CA ALA A 323 8.99 -1.51 7.87
C ALA A 323 9.20 -0.77 6.55
N THR A 324 10.03 -1.31 5.67
CA THR A 324 10.47 -0.61 4.45
C THR A 324 10.53 -1.53 3.24
N GLN A 325 10.61 -0.91 2.06
CA GLN A 325 10.87 -1.64 0.82
C GLN A 325 12.26 -2.32 0.84
N ASN A 326 12.38 -3.46 0.16
CA ASN A 326 13.63 -4.19 -0.06
C ASN A 326 14.37 -4.59 1.24
N GLU A 327 13.65 -4.93 2.29
CA GLU A 327 14.25 -5.35 3.55
C GLU A 327 14.60 -6.84 3.60
N ILE A 328 13.89 -7.67 2.81
CA ILE A 328 14.08 -9.12 2.75
C ILE A 328 14.64 -9.51 1.37
N ASP A 329 15.88 -9.97 1.35
CA ASP A 329 16.53 -10.58 0.20
C ASP A 329 16.47 -12.12 0.28
N GLY A 330 17.00 -12.83 -0.72
CA GLY A 330 16.96 -14.29 -0.77
C GLY A 330 17.69 -14.98 0.40
N GLU A 331 18.74 -14.39 0.97
CA GLU A 331 19.45 -14.97 2.11
C GLU A 331 18.66 -14.83 3.41
N ILE A 332 18.04 -13.68 3.61
CA ILE A 332 17.11 -13.47 4.73
C ILE A 332 15.90 -14.41 4.60
N ALA A 333 15.35 -14.56 3.39
CA ALA A 333 14.24 -15.47 3.15
C ALA A 333 14.58 -16.92 3.50
N LYS A 334 15.78 -17.42 3.11
CA LYS A 334 16.27 -18.75 3.51
C LYS A 334 16.34 -18.89 5.04
N THR A 335 16.74 -17.83 5.73
CA THR A 335 16.79 -17.81 7.20
C THR A 335 15.40 -17.92 7.80
N ILE A 336 14.44 -17.14 7.30
CA ILE A 336 13.02 -17.17 7.72
C ILE A 336 12.44 -18.60 7.52
N VAL A 337 12.68 -19.20 6.35
CA VAL A 337 12.24 -20.57 6.05
C VAL A 337 12.88 -21.58 7.02
N LYS A 338 14.20 -21.50 7.22
CA LYS A 338 14.93 -22.38 8.15
C LYS A 338 14.42 -22.25 9.59
N ASN A 339 13.97 -21.06 9.98
CA ASN A 339 13.44 -20.80 11.32
C ASN A 339 11.99 -21.28 11.49
N GLY A 340 11.38 -21.89 10.48
CA GLY A 340 10.09 -22.59 10.57
C GLY A 340 8.88 -21.77 10.18
N ALA A 341 9.06 -20.62 9.53
CA ALA A 341 7.92 -19.81 9.10
C ALA A 341 7.00 -20.58 8.14
N ILE A 342 5.70 -20.51 8.40
CA ILE A 342 4.66 -21.10 7.56
C ILE A 342 3.98 -20.08 6.66
N ALA A 343 4.09 -18.78 7.00
CA ALA A 343 3.49 -17.69 6.24
C ALA A 343 4.32 -16.40 6.33
N VAL A 344 4.37 -15.69 5.20
CA VAL A 344 4.90 -14.31 5.06
C VAL A 344 3.84 -13.46 4.40
N ALA A 345 3.51 -12.29 4.95
CA ALA A 345 2.56 -11.36 4.36
C ALA A 345 3.07 -9.91 4.42
N GLU A 346 3.09 -9.23 3.30
CA GLU A 346 3.70 -7.92 3.13
C GLU A 346 2.82 -6.77 3.65
N GLY A 347 3.17 -6.21 4.79
CA GLY A 347 2.54 -4.99 5.33
C GLY A 347 3.10 -3.70 4.74
N ALA A 348 4.39 -3.64 4.47
CA ALA A 348 5.03 -2.54 3.74
C ALA A 348 4.83 -2.69 2.22
N ASN A 349 5.18 -1.66 1.46
CA ASN A 349 5.19 -1.76 0.00
C ASN A 349 6.50 -2.40 -0.47
N MET A 350 6.42 -3.54 -1.17
CA MET A 350 7.54 -4.31 -1.72
C MET A 350 8.70 -4.55 -0.74
N PRO A 351 8.45 -5.10 0.46
CA PRO A 351 9.53 -5.37 1.41
C PRO A 351 10.40 -6.56 0.99
N CYS A 352 9.86 -7.50 0.21
CA CYS A 352 10.58 -8.67 -0.29
C CYS A 352 11.08 -8.45 -1.71
N LEU A 353 12.35 -8.78 -1.95
CA LEU A 353 12.91 -8.81 -3.28
C LEU A 353 12.39 -10.05 -4.06
N PRO A 354 12.43 -10.05 -5.40
CA PRO A 354 11.93 -11.18 -6.21
C PRO A 354 12.61 -12.52 -5.92
N ASP A 355 13.88 -12.52 -5.53
CA ASP A 355 14.60 -13.71 -5.12
C ASP A 355 14.11 -14.25 -3.77
N ALA A 356 13.72 -13.39 -2.84
CA ALA A 356 13.09 -13.77 -1.57
C ALA A 356 11.73 -14.43 -1.80
N ILE A 357 10.90 -13.85 -2.67
CA ILE A 357 9.58 -14.39 -3.00
C ILE A 357 9.71 -15.82 -3.56
N ARG A 358 10.65 -16.03 -4.49
CA ARG A 358 10.95 -17.39 -5.03
C ARG A 358 11.34 -18.39 -3.94
N VAL A 359 12.20 -17.97 -3.01
CA VAL A 359 12.62 -18.84 -1.88
C VAL A 359 11.39 -19.27 -1.04
N PHE A 360 10.46 -18.36 -0.73
CA PHE A 360 9.26 -18.69 0.00
C PHE A 360 8.36 -19.67 -0.77
N GLN A 361 8.14 -19.41 -2.05
CA GLN A 361 7.30 -20.25 -2.92
C GLN A 361 7.90 -21.66 -3.06
N GLU A 362 9.19 -21.79 -3.35
CA GLU A 362 9.89 -23.08 -3.48
C GLU A 362 9.88 -23.88 -2.16
N ALA A 363 9.91 -23.21 -1.01
CA ALA A 363 9.84 -23.84 0.29
C ALA A 363 8.41 -24.17 0.75
N GLY A 364 7.37 -23.81 -0.01
CA GLY A 364 5.96 -24.02 0.37
C GLY A 364 5.51 -23.14 1.54
N VAL A 365 6.20 -22.03 1.79
CA VAL A 365 5.78 -20.99 2.72
C VAL A 365 4.70 -20.15 2.03
N LEU A 366 3.58 -19.93 2.70
CA LEU A 366 2.50 -19.08 2.16
C LEU A 366 3.02 -17.65 2.02
N PHE A 367 2.79 -17.05 0.86
CA PHE A 367 3.23 -15.68 0.59
C PHE A 367 2.07 -14.82 0.11
N ALA A 368 1.83 -13.68 0.78
CA ALA A 368 0.83 -12.69 0.40
C ALA A 368 1.50 -11.39 -0.03
N PRO A 369 1.37 -10.97 -1.32
CA PRO A 369 2.01 -9.78 -1.85
C PRO A 369 1.37 -8.49 -1.31
N ALA A 370 2.16 -7.41 -1.25
CA ALA A 370 1.77 -6.12 -0.71
C ALA A 370 0.47 -5.58 -1.32
N LYS A 371 0.28 -5.70 -2.64
CA LYS A 371 -0.92 -5.18 -3.32
C LYS A 371 -2.23 -5.80 -2.82
N ALA A 372 -2.19 -7.03 -2.30
CA ALA A 372 -3.32 -7.69 -1.63
C ALA A 372 -3.27 -7.46 -0.12
N ALA A 373 -2.15 -7.79 0.53
CA ALA A 373 -2.03 -7.86 1.99
C ALA A 373 -2.16 -6.50 2.68
N ASN A 374 -1.62 -5.42 2.12
CA ASN A 374 -1.69 -4.08 2.70
C ASN A 374 -2.83 -3.20 2.14
N ALA A 375 -3.78 -3.77 1.40
CA ALA A 375 -4.90 -3.04 0.80
C ALA A 375 -5.89 -2.46 1.82
N GLY A 376 -5.79 -2.83 3.10
CA GLY A 376 -6.69 -2.35 4.16
C GLY A 376 -6.77 -0.82 4.23
N GLY A 377 -5.64 -0.14 4.06
CA GLY A 377 -5.60 1.32 4.06
C GLY A 377 -6.44 1.97 2.96
N VAL A 378 -6.35 1.47 1.73
CA VAL A 378 -7.15 2.00 0.62
C VAL A 378 -8.60 1.52 0.70
N ALA A 379 -8.86 0.31 1.18
CA ALA A 379 -10.21 -0.18 1.43
C ALA A 379 -10.95 0.75 2.39
N THR A 380 -10.35 1.07 3.54
CA THR A 380 -10.95 2.02 4.49
C THR A 380 -11.05 3.44 3.93
N SER A 381 -10.13 3.85 3.05
CA SER A 381 -10.29 5.12 2.33
C SER A 381 -11.55 5.14 1.44
N GLY A 382 -11.86 4.03 0.76
CA GLY A 382 -13.12 3.89 0.01
C GLY A 382 -14.36 3.89 0.92
N LEU A 383 -14.26 3.26 2.10
CA LEU A 383 -15.32 3.36 3.12
C LEU A 383 -15.48 4.79 3.66
N GLU A 384 -14.38 5.55 3.82
CA GLU A 384 -14.43 6.98 4.15
C GLU A 384 -15.16 7.79 3.07
N MET A 385 -14.87 7.53 1.78
CA MET A 385 -15.60 8.15 0.67
C MET A 385 -17.10 7.85 0.75
N SER A 386 -17.50 6.62 1.01
CA SER A 386 -18.89 6.22 1.15
C SER A 386 -19.58 6.95 2.30
N GLN A 387 -18.96 7.00 3.48
CA GLN A 387 -19.47 7.73 4.64
C GLN A 387 -19.63 9.23 4.35
N ASN A 388 -18.62 9.83 3.68
CA ASN A 388 -18.66 11.24 3.30
C ASN A 388 -19.79 11.55 2.29
N SER A 389 -20.00 10.65 1.31
CA SER A 389 -21.09 10.81 0.33
C SER A 389 -22.47 10.73 0.97
N MET A 390 -22.64 9.86 1.96
CA MET A 390 -23.88 9.76 2.75
C MET A 390 -24.03 10.88 3.79
N ARG A 391 -22.95 11.63 4.09
CA ARG A 391 -22.87 12.59 5.21
C ARG A 391 -23.17 11.94 6.56
N TYR A 392 -22.73 10.70 6.74
CA TYR A 392 -22.98 9.89 7.93
C TYR A 392 -21.75 9.08 8.30
N SER A 393 -21.42 9.01 9.59
CA SER A 393 -20.26 8.24 10.08
C SER A 393 -20.72 6.90 10.65
N TRP A 394 -20.00 5.84 10.32
CA TRP A 394 -20.21 4.51 10.90
C TRP A 394 -19.45 4.36 12.20
N SER A 395 -19.86 3.40 13.05
CA SER A 395 -19.14 3.02 14.25
C SER A 395 -17.82 2.32 13.91
N PHE A 396 -16.93 2.21 14.90
CA PHE A 396 -15.68 1.47 14.74
C PHE A 396 -15.94 0.02 14.31
N GLU A 397 -16.88 -0.66 14.96
CA GLU A 397 -17.24 -2.05 14.69
C GLU A 397 -17.78 -2.23 13.27
N GLU A 398 -18.59 -1.30 12.80
CA GLU A 398 -19.13 -1.35 11.43
C GLU A 398 -18.03 -1.19 10.38
N VAL A 399 -17.10 -0.25 10.58
CA VAL A 399 -15.98 -0.05 9.65
C VAL A 399 -15.02 -1.25 9.71
N ASP A 400 -14.69 -1.77 10.91
CA ASP A 400 -13.79 -2.93 11.08
C ASP A 400 -14.39 -4.19 10.44
N ARG A 401 -15.68 -4.44 10.63
CA ARG A 401 -16.38 -5.55 9.98
C ARG A 401 -16.29 -5.46 8.46
N ARG A 402 -16.59 -4.29 7.88
CA ARG A 402 -16.51 -4.07 6.43
C ARG A 402 -15.08 -4.22 5.91
N LEU A 403 -14.11 -3.72 6.66
CA LEU A 403 -12.70 -3.91 6.32
C LEU A 403 -12.34 -5.40 6.27
N ARG A 404 -12.75 -6.17 7.29
CA ARG A 404 -12.53 -7.61 7.32
C ARG A 404 -13.15 -8.31 6.11
N ASP A 405 -14.41 -8.02 5.81
CA ASP A 405 -15.12 -8.61 4.66
C ASP A 405 -14.38 -8.31 3.34
N ILE A 406 -13.90 -7.07 3.15
CA ILE A 406 -13.12 -6.69 1.97
C ILE A 406 -11.80 -7.48 1.90
N MET A 407 -11.06 -7.59 3.00
CA MET A 407 -9.76 -8.27 3.00
C MET A 407 -9.89 -9.78 2.76
N VAL A 408 -10.94 -10.40 3.31
CA VAL A 408 -11.30 -11.80 3.03
C VAL A 408 -11.62 -11.98 1.54
N ASN A 409 -12.42 -11.09 0.96
CA ASN A 409 -12.75 -11.14 -0.47
C ASN A 409 -11.52 -10.92 -1.37
N ILE A 410 -10.59 -10.03 -0.98
CA ILE A 410 -9.31 -9.85 -1.70
C ILE A 410 -8.54 -11.17 -1.75
N PHE A 411 -8.43 -11.86 -0.60
CA PHE A 411 -7.75 -13.16 -0.56
C PHE A 411 -8.43 -14.16 -1.50
N HIS A 412 -9.75 -14.36 -1.39
CA HIS A 412 -10.47 -15.35 -2.22
C HIS A 412 -10.39 -15.02 -3.71
N ASN A 413 -10.49 -13.74 -4.11
CA ASN A 413 -10.35 -13.35 -5.50
C ASN A 413 -8.96 -13.68 -6.05
N ALA A 414 -7.90 -13.35 -5.31
CA ALA A 414 -6.54 -13.70 -5.71
C ALA A 414 -6.29 -15.22 -5.70
N TYR A 415 -6.78 -15.92 -4.70
CA TYR A 415 -6.63 -17.37 -4.59
C TYR A 415 -7.36 -18.10 -5.72
N ASN A 416 -8.62 -17.76 -5.99
CA ASN A 416 -9.40 -18.38 -7.07
C ASN A 416 -8.76 -18.11 -8.44
N ALA A 417 -8.32 -16.89 -8.71
CA ALA A 417 -7.62 -16.57 -9.95
C ALA A 417 -6.34 -17.40 -10.12
N SER A 418 -5.58 -17.62 -9.04
CA SER A 418 -4.39 -18.49 -9.11
C SER A 418 -4.73 -19.94 -9.44
N GLN A 419 -5.87 -20.46 -8.93
CA GLN A 419 -6.35 -21.81 -9.25
C GLN A 419 -6.76 -21.92 -10.73
N GLU A 420 -7.55 -20.97 -11.22
CA GLU A 420 -8.06 -20.93 -12.60
C GLU A 420 -6.94 -20.80 -13.63
N CYS A 421 -5.85 -20.10 -13.29
CA CYS A 421 -4.69 -19.94 -14.17
C CYS A 421 -3.64 -21.04 -14.07
N GLY A 422 -3.90 -22.12 -13.30
CA GLY A 422 -3.02 -23.29 -13.22
C GLY A 422 -1.77 -23.10 -12.36
N VAL A 423 -1.76 -22.08 -11.48
CA VAL A 423 -0.68 -21.80 -10.51
C VAL A 423 -1.24 -21.75 -9.08
N PRO A 424 -1.82 -22.85 -8.58
CA PRO A 424 -2.59 -22.87 -7.36
C PRO A 424 -1.79 -22.36 -6.16
N GLY A 425 -2.34 -21.34 -5.48
CA GLY A 425 -1.76 -20.76 -4.28
C GLY A 425 -0.71 -19.67 -4.53
N ASP A 426 -0.36 -19.37 -5.77
CA ASP A 426 0.46 -18.21 -6.11
C ASP A 426 -0.39 -16.92 -6.05
N LEU A 427 -0.39 -16.28 -4.87
CA LEU A 427 -1.17 -15.06 -4.67
C LEU A 427 -0.55 -13.83 -5.36
N VAL A 428 0.71 -13.88 -5.80
CA VAL A 428 1.32 -12.78 -6.59
C VAL A 428 0.65 -12.74 -7.96
N VAL A 429 0.68 -13.87 -8.65
CA VAL A 429 0.01 -14.03 -9.96
C VAL A 429 -1.49 -13.83 -9.80
N GLY A 430 -2.11 -14.47 -8.81
CA GLY A 430 -3.55 -14.38 -8.59
C GLY A 430 -4.04 -12.95 -8.34
N ALA A 431 -3.32 -12.14 -7.57
CA ALA A 431 -3.69 -10.75 -7.32
C ALA A 431 -3.56 -9.87 -8.58
N ASN A 432 -2.51 -10.08 -9.39
CA ASN A 432 -2.34 -9.37 -10.65
C ASN A 432 -3.49 -9.70 -11.62
N ILE A 433 -3.79 -10.98 -11.81
CA ILE A 433 -4.83 -11.44 -12.72
C ILE A 433 -6.23 -11.02 -12.24
N ALA A 434 -6.58 -11.27 -10.98
CA ALA A 434 -7.90 -10.87 -10.44
C ALA A 434 -8.13 -9.37 -10.54
N GLY A 435 -7.10 -8.57 -10.22
CA GLY A 435 -7.16 -7.12 -10.36
C GLY A 435 -7.35 -6.68 -11.81
N PHE A 436 -6.57 -7.26 -12.73
CA PHE A 436 -6.64 -6.93 -14.16
C PHE A 436 -7.96 -7.35 -14.80
N LEU A 437 -8.43 -8.58 -14.58
CA LEU A 437 -9.68 -9.09 -15.19
C LEU A 437 -10.88 -8.17 -14.90
N LYS A 438 -10.97 -7.64 -13.68
CA LYS A 438 -12.03 -6.70 -13.33
C LYS A 438 -11.90 -5.38 -14.10
N VAL A 439 -10.68 -4.85 -14.26
CA VAL A 439 -10.44 -3.60 -14.99
C VAL A 439 -10.71 -3.80 -16.46
N SER A 440 -10.14 -4.85 -17.08
CA SER A 440 -10.31 -5.14 -18.51
C SER A 440 -11.76 -5.39 -18.90
N GLN A 441 -12.53 -6.11 -18.07
CA GLN A 441 -13.97 -6.29 -18.27
C GLN A 441 -14.73 -4.96 -18.37
N VAL A 442 -14.39 -4.02 -17.48
CA VAL A 442 -15.02 -2.70 -17.49
C VAL A 442 -14.57 -1.88 -18.70
N MET A 443 -13.27 -1.92 -19.05
CA MET A 443 -12.75 -1.24 -20.24
C MET A 443 -13.44 -1.73 -21.51
N VAL A 444 -13.61 -3.04 -21.68
CA VAL A 444 -14.35 -3.61 -22.82
C VAL A 444 -15.80 -3.16 -22.81
N ALA A 445 -16.47 -3.17 -21.65
CA ALA A 445 -17.88 -2.79 -21.54
C ALA A 445 -18.13 -1.28 -21.79
N GLN A 446 -17.18 -0.42 -21.46
CA GLN A 446 -17.27 1.04 -21.63
C GLN A 446 -16.72 1.52 -22.98
N GLY A 447 -16.03 0.67 -23.75
CA GLY A 447 -15.56 0.98 -25.10
C GLY A 447 -14.25 1.75 -25.13
N LEU A 448 -13.25 1.39 -24.35
CA LEU A 448 -11.89 1.95 -24.38
C LEU A 448 -11.89 3.48 -24.16
N ILE A 449 -12.32 3.89 -23.01
CA ILE A 449 -12.29 5.30 -22.59
C ILE A 449 -11.04 5.56 -21.78
#